data_7a30997dc0e9945001e356ba6dfcb8be
#
_entry.id   7a30997dc0e9945001e356ba6dfcb8be
#
_cell.length_a   1.000
_cell.length_b   1.000
_cell.length_c   1.000
_cell.angle_alpha   90.00
_cell.angle_beta   90.00
_cell.angle_gamma   90.00
#
_symmetry.space_group_name_H-M   'P 1'
#
loop_
_entity.id
_entity.type
_entity.pdbx_description
1 polymer ?
#
loop_
_entity_poly.entity_id
_entity_poly.type
_entity_poly.pdbx_seq_one_letter_code
_entity_poly.pdbx_strand_id
1 'polypeptide(L)'
;AMHIKDVEQRTGLSRANIRYYEQEGLVHPARRKNGYRDYSPDDLETLLRIRLLRRLDVPIEEIRSMQAGKLSLSEALSQRLAALRRREEQARTDQSVCRAMQADHACYDTLDAEKYWRLLYTPPQATAAAVRADCQEPCPWRRFLARGLDMLLCSSSVALALMLGRIAPQTPGFSLLTYVGSLLLMLGVEPVLLHLWGVTPGKLLLGLTVEQPDGRRPTWGQAYAYTAMAVVYGIALYIPVLRLWRLRRSYLDCRDGLKMPWEGELLCQNRDIPWWRWALLPAAWGLVILAIIGGSNILLMPANSGRLTVEEFAENFNQMAQATDSPLRMRSNGTWVRDSLRGYAATLENAFPSRLEYETDANGYLTAVRFRCSYTAQGGGDPSSAPDFVYASTAFIQPLLLAMLASQDASAQDMAALVNDRWDQGFVYETEDARTSVTVTCYGYVVDRSTGMLISHDASCGFTAAFDIVWN
;
A
#
# COMPACT_ATOMS: atom_id res chain seq x y z
N ALA A 1 45.85 7.35 -38.21
CA ALA A 1 46.93 8.34 -38.16
C ALA A 1 46.34 9.73 -38.18
N MET A 2 46.54 10.52 -37.13
CA MET A 2 45.93 11.83 -36.96
C MET A 2 46.96 12.89 -36.62
N HIS A 3 46.83 14.07 -37.23
CA HIS A 3 47.66 15.21 -36.87
C HIS A 3 47.15 15.90 -35.60
N ILE A 4 48.03 16.61 -34.88
CA ILE A 4 47.69 17.35 -33.65
C ILE A 4 46.50 18.31 -33.83
N LYS A 5 46.32 18.86 -35.04
CA LYS A 5 45.16 19.71 -35.35
C LYS A 5 43.83 18.94 -35.33
N ASP A 6 43.85 17.70 -35.82
CA ASP A 6 42.67 16.84 -35.85
C ASP A 6 42.33 16.37 -34.44
N VAL A 7 43.35 16.08 -33.63
CA VAL A 7 43.23 15.70 -32.21
C VAL A 7 42.67 16.88 -31.40
N GLU A 8 43.14 18.10 -31.63
CA GLU A 8 42.63 19.33 -31.03
C GLU A 8 41.11 19.50 -31.29
N GLN A 9 40.72 19.35 -32.55
CA GLN A 9 39.30 19.47 -32.95
C GLN A 9 38.43 18.40 -32.31
N ARG A 10 38.89 17.15 -32.22
CA ARG A 10 38.12 16.03 -31.69
C ARG A 10 38.07 15.98 -30.16
N THR A 11 39.20 16.34 -29.53
CA THR A 11 39.27 16.32 -28.05
C THR A 11 38.82 17.64 -27.41
N GLY A 12 38.85 18.76 -28.14
CA GLY A 12 38.64 20.10 -27.59
C GLY A 12 39.74 20.55 -26.64
N LEU A 13 40.88 19.88 -26.63
CA LEU A 13 42.09 20.26 -25.89
C LEU A 13 42.94 21.16 -26.74
N SER A 14 43.55 22.20 -26.15
CA SER A 14 44.52 23.01 -26.85
C SER A 14 45.78 22.21 -27.19
N ARG A 15 46.50 22.58 -28.25
CA ARG A 15 47.78 21.95 -28.62
C ARG A 15 48.81 22.02 -27.49
N ALA A 16 48.76 23.09 -26.69
CA ALA A 16 49.62 23.23 -25.51
C ALA A 16 49.31 22.14 -24.48
N ASN A 17 48.05 21.88 -24.18
CA ASN A 17 47.62 20.83 -23.24
C ASN A 17 47.97 19.43 -23.77
N ILE A 18 47.78 19.17 -25.07
CA ILE A 18 48.14 17.87 -25.67
C ILE A 18 49.65 17.63 -25.53
N ARG A 19 50.47 18.63 -25.83
CA ARG A 19 51.93 18.53 -25.66
C ARG A 19 52.34 18.37 -24.20
N TYR A 20 51.64 19.04 -23.28
CA TYR A 20 51.90 18.91 -21.85
C TYR A 20 51.63 17.48 -21.38
N TYR A 21 50.51 16.86 -21.77
CA TYR A 21 50.24 15.47 -21.42
C TYR A 21 51.19 14.47 -22.07
N GLU A 22 51.74 14.76 -23.23
CA GLU A 22 52.85 14.01 -23.83
C GLU A 22 54.13 14.13 -23.01
N GLN A 23 54.52 15.36 -22.58
CA GLN A 23 55.67 15.61 -21.72
C GLN A 23 55.54 14.91 -20.36
N GLU A 24 54.35 14.87 -19.81
CA GLU A 24 54.02 14.15 -18.57
C GLU A 24 53.97 12.63 -18.76
N GLY A 25 54.19 12.13 -19.99
CA GLY A 25 54.23 10.70 -20.28
C GLY A 25 52.88 9.99 -20.17
N LEU A 26 51.78 10.72 -20.31
CA LEU A 26 50.42 10.15 -20.30
C LEU A 26 49.98 9.67 -21.68
N VAL A 27 50.59 10.18 -22.74
CA VAL A 27 50.32 9.81 -24.15
C VAL A 27 51.64 9.72 -24.90
N HIS A 28 51.79 8.71 -25.77
CA HIS A 28 53.02 8.41 -26.48
C HIS A 28 52.79 8.32 -28.00
N PRO A 29 52.57 9.46 -28.71
CA PRO A 29 52.32 9.41 -30.13
C PRO A 29 53.53 8.94 -30.92
N ALA A 30 53.31 8.14 -31.94
CA ALA A 30 54.34 7.71 -32.84
C ALA A 30 54.93 8.90 -33.63
N ARG A 31 56.18 8.77 -34.11
CA ARG A 31 56.78 9.76 -35.00
C ARG A 31 56.87 9.22 -36.42
N ARG A 32 56.42 9.98 -37.38
CA ARG A 32 56.59 9.66 -38.81
C ARG A 32 58.06 9.83 -39.26
N LYS A 33 58.39 9.29 -40.42
CA LYS A 33 59.69 9.45 -41.01
C LYS A 33 60.17 10.90 -41.22
N ASN A 34 59.17 11.82 -41.31
CA ASN A 34 59.41 13.27 -41.43
C ASN A 34 59.49 14.00 -40.09
N GLY A 35 59.55 13.27 -38.95
CA GLY A 35 59.67 13.82 -37.60
C GLY A 35 58.35 14.33 -36.98
N TYR A 36 57.24 14.36 -37.72
CA TYR A 36 55.94 14.84 -37.20
C TYR A 36 55.27 13.76 -36.34
N ARG A 37 54.50 14.23 -35.31
CA ARG A 37 53.73 13.38 -34.43
C ARG A 37 52.53 12.77 -35.16
N ASP A 38 52.28 11.50 -34.89
CA ASP A 38 51.18 10.71 -35.43
C ASP A 38 50.40 10.06 -34.29
N TYR A 39 49.18 10.57 -34.04
CA TYR A 39 48.35 10.09 -32.95
C TYR A 39 47.47 8.95 -33.43
N SER A 40 47.43 7.89 -32.64
CA SER A 40 46.56 6.74 -32.85
C SER A 40 45.10 7.00 -32.34
N PRO A 41 44.13 6.18 -32.69
CA PRO A 41 42.80 6.21 -32.06
C PRO A 41 42.86 6.01 -30.53
N ASP A 42 43.78 5.18 -30.04
CA ASP A 42 43.97 4.91 -28.61
C ASP A 42 44.50 6.14 -27.87
N ASP A 43 45.42 6.90 -28.53
CA ASP A 43 45.92 8.17 -27.99
C ASP A 43 44.79 9.18 -27.86
N LEU A 44 43.84 9.22 -28.84
CA LEU A 44 42.67 10.08 -28.80
C LEU A 44 41.79 9.72 -27.64
N GLU A 45 41.49 8.43 -27.45
CA GLU A 45 40.64 7.96 -26.34
C GLU A 45 41.31 8.26 -24.99
N THR A 46 42.61 8.06 -24.89
CA THR A 46 43.37 8.38 -23.68
C THR A 46 43.29 9.87 -23.35
N LEU A 47 43.45 10.76 -24.35
CA LEU A 47 43.28 12.21 -24.15
C LEU A 47 41.86 12.61 -23.71
N LEU A 48 40.83 11.94 -24.23
CA LEU A 48 39.45 12.16 -23.79
C LEU A 48 39.22 11.72 -22.34
N ARG A 49 39.79 10.57 -21.91
CA ARG A 49 39.77 10.10 -20.52
C ARG A 49 40.49 11.11 -19.61
N ILE A 50 41.66 11.57 -19.98
CA ILE A 50 42.44 12.59 -19.23
C ILE A 50 41.61 13.87 -19.11
N ARG A 51 41.04 14.35 -20.19
CA ARG A 51 40.20 15.56 -20.19
C ARG A 51 39.03 15.44 -19.21
N LEU A 52 38.31 14.29 -19.22
CA LEU A 52 37.21 14.04 -18.30
C LEU A 52 37.67 14.06 -16.84
N LEU A 53 38.74 13.34 -16.51
CA LEU A 53 39.26 13.26 -15.14
C LEU A 53 39.78 14.63 -14.66
N ARG A 54 40.47 15.37 -15.53
CA ARG A 54 40.92 16.74 -15.22
C ARG A 54 39.74 17.72 -15.03
N ARG A 55 38.64 17.54 -15.74
CA ARG A 55 37.42 18.32 -15.50
C ARG A 55 36.83 18.06 -14.12
N LEU A 56 37.04 16.88 -13.56
CA LEU A 56 36.70 16.52 -12.21
C LEU A 56 37.77 16.90 -11.18
N ASP A 57 38.79 17.66 -11.58
CA ASP A 57 39.96 18.05 -10.77
C ASP A 57 40.78 16.87 -10.22
N VAL A 58 40.79 15.74 -10.89
CA VAL A 58 41.71 14.62 -10.53
C VAL A 58 43.14 15.02 -10.88
N PRO A 59 44.12 14.93 -9.95
CA PRO A 59 45.52 15.28 -10.21
C PRO A 59 46.15 14.41 -11.29
N ILE A 60 47.14 14.97 -12.00
CA ILE A 60 47.86 14.25 -13.07
C ILE A 60 48.61 13.03 -12.53
N GLU A 61 49.15 13.13 -11.33
CA GLU A 61 49.87 12.07 -10.64
C GLU A 61 48.95 10.86 -10.37
N GLU A 62 47.70 11.11 -10.03
CA GLU A 62 46.69 10.05 -9.84
C GLU A 62 46.30 9.43 -11.18
N ILE A 63 46.16 10.23 -12.26
CA ILE A 63 45.88 9.70 -13.61
C ILE A 63 47.06 8.79 -14.07
N ARG A 64 48.30 9.21 -13.83
CA ARG A 64 49.49 8.41 -14.10
C ARG A 64 49.51 7.11 -13.29
N SER A 65 49.15 7.19 -12.00
CA SER A 65 49.06 6.02 -11.13
C SER A 65 47.96 5.04 -11.59
N MET A 66 46.85 5.53 -12.11
CA MET A 66 45.79 4.71 -12.70
C MET A 66 46.26 4.02 -14.00
N GLN A 67 46.97 4.72 -14.88
CA GLN A 67 47.54 4.12 -16.08
C GLN A 67 48.59 3.06 -15.75
N ALA A 68 49.34 3.25 -14.66
CA ALA A 68 50.31 2.28 -14.16
C ALA A 68 49.70 1.11 -13.37
N GLY A 69 48.37 1.08 -13.20
CA GLY A 69 47.64 0.05 -12.44
C GLY A 69 47.86 0.11 -10.91
N LYS A 70 48.45 1.20 -10.39
CA LYS A 70 48.74 1.39 -8.96
C LYS A 70 47.56 1.96 -8.17
N LEU A 71 46.62 2.60 -8.85
CA LEU A 71 45.42 3.20 -8.27
C LEU A 71 44.20 2.80 -9.12
N SER A 72 43.12 2.37 -8.49
CA SER A 72 41.87 2.11 -9.22
C SER A 72 41.11 3.39 -9.48
N LEU A 73 40.31 3.44 -10.55
CA LEU A 73 39.41 4.56 -10.84
C LEU A 73 38.41 4.78 -9.68
N SER A 74 37.89 3.69 -9.08
CA SER A 74 36.96 3.75 -7.95
C SER A 74 37.56 4.44 -6.72
N GLU A 75 38.81 4.13 -6.39
CA GLU A 75 39.53 4.76 -5.28
C GLU A 75 39.77 6.25 -5.53
N ALA A 76 40.26 6.62 -6.73
CA ALA A 76 40.45 8.03 -7.11
C ALA A 76 39.16 8.83 -7.04
N LEU A 77 38.02 8.28 -7.54
CA LEU A 77 36.73 8.92 -7.47
C LEU A 77 36.23 9.04 -6.04
N SER A 78 36.43 8.01 -5.19
CA SER A 78 36.07 8.05 -3.77
C SER A 78 36.83 9.15 -3.01
N GLN A 79 38.15 9.28 -3.25
CA GLN A 79 38.95 10.36 -2.68
C GLN A 79 38.47 11.74 -3.17
N ARG A 80 38.10 11.84 -4.46
CA ARG A 80 37.61 13.09 -5.03
C ARG A 80 36.25 13.48 -4.45
N LEU A 81 35.33 12.52 -4.29
CA LEU A 81 34.04 12.73 -3.63
C LEU A 81 34.22 13.24 -2.19
N ALA A 82 35.15 12.64 -1.42
CA ALA A 82 35.47 13.10 -0.08
C ALA A 82 35.98 14.54 -0.05
N ALA A 83 36.89 14.88 -1.01
CA ALA A 83 37.38 16.25 -1.13
C ALA A 83 36.32 17.27 -1.51
N LEU A 84 35.40 16.93 -2.41
CA LEU A 84 34.26 17.78 -2.78
C LEU A 84 33.30 18.00 -1.62
N ARG A 85 33.03 16.97 -0.82
CA ARG A 85 32.21 17.06 0.40
C ARG A 85 32.81 18.03 1.41
N ARG A 86 34.13 17.92 1.68
CA ARG A 86 34.84 18.87 2.57
C ARG A 86 34.74 20.31 2.07
N ARG A 87 34.86 20.54 0.76
CA ARG A 87 34.69 21.87 0.16
C ARG A 87 33.27 22.40 0.33
N GLU A 88 32.27 21.53 0.16
CA GLU A 88 30.86 21.90 0.37
C GLU A 88 30.58 22.29 1.83
N GLU A 89 31.10 21.52 2.79
CA GLU A 89 30.98 21.83 4.22
C GLU A 89 31.64 23.17 4.55
N GLN A 90 32.84 23.40 4.03
CA GLN A 90 33.55 24.67 4.19
C GLN A 90 32.71 25.83 3.63
N ALA A 91 32.22 25.70 2.41
CA ALA A 91 31.38 26.71 1.79
C ALA A 91 30.09 26.99 2.57
N ARG A 92 29.48 25.99 3.18
CA ARG A 92 28.31 26.14 4.05
C ARG A 92 28.65 26.91 5.33
N THR A 93 29.82 26.61 5.93
CA THR A 93 30.32 27.33 7.10
C THR A 93 30.58 28.80 6.75
N ASP A 94 31.28 29.07 5.65
CA ASP A 94 31.55 30.40 5.16
C ASP A 94 30.28 31.20 4.89
N GLN A 95 29.26 30.54 4.26
CA GLN A 95 27.93 31.16 4.06
C GLN A 95 27.24 31.49 5.37
N SER A 96 27.32 30.63 6.39
CA SER A 96 26.69 30.87 7.69
C SER A 96 27.31 32.07 8.39
N VAL A 97 28.62 32.22 8.30
CA VAL A 97 29.34 33.37 8.86
C VAL A 97 28.99 34.66 8.09
N CYS A 98 28.93 34.60 6.76
CA CYS A 98 28.51 35.76 5.96
C CYS A 98 27.07 36.20 6.32
N ARG A 99 26.16 35.26 6.53
CA ARG A 99 24.79 35.58 6.96
C ARG A 99 24.72 36.16 8.35
N ALA A 100 25.55 35.68 9.29
CA ALA A 100 25.67 36.24 10.62
C ALA A 100 26.17 37.69 10.55
N MET A 101 27.20 37.98 9.75
CA MET A 101 27.70 39.34 9.51
C MET A 101 26.63 40.26 8.92
N GLN A 102 25.82 39.76 7.98
CA GLN A 102 24.70 40.51 7.40
C GLN A 102 23.60 40.80 8.42
N ALA A 103 23.25 39.78 9.22
CA ALA A 103 22.22 39.91 10.26
C ALA A 103 22.60 40.90 11.36
N ASP A 104 23.90 40.96 11.72
CA ASP A 104 24.45 41.89 12.67
C ASP A 104 24.69 43.32 12.08
N HIS A 105 24.36 43.52 10.79
CA HIS A 105 24.65 44.77 10.07
C HIS A 105 26.11 45.21 10.23
N ALA A 106 27.07 44.25 10.24
CA ALA A 106 28.46 44.50 10.45
C ALA A 106 29.04 45.45 9.40
N CYS A 107 29.66 46.55 9.83
CA CYS A 107 30.41 47.44 8.98
C CYS A 107 31.92 47.19 9.14
N TYR A 108 32.71 47.52 8.12
CA TYR A 108 34.16 47.26 8.12
C TYR A 108 34.86 47.85 9.34
N ASP A 109 34.51 49.08 9.72
CA ASP A 109 35.15 49.79 10.85
C ASP A 109 34.73 49.28 12.23
N THR A 110 33.61 48.57 12.32
CA THR A 110 33.06 48.02 13.57
C THR A 110 33.08 46.51 13.61
N LEU A 111 33.75 45.87 12.64
CA LEU A 111 33.76 44.43 12.49
C LEU A 111 34.55 43.76 13.65
N ASP A 112 33.84 43.00 14.47
CA ASP A 112 34.46 42.13 15.48
C ASP A 112 35.02 40.87 14.83
N ALA A 113 36.25 40.97 14.33
CA ALA A 113 36.90 39.87 13.62
C ALA A 113 37.07 38.63 14.49
N GLU A 114 37.27 38.79 15.82
CA GLU A 114 37.44 37.63 16.72
C GLU A 114 36.15 36.84 16.90
N LYS A 115 35.00 37.52 16.96
CA LYS A 115 33.67 36.89 17.01
C LYS A 115 33.45 35.98 15.81
N TYR A 116 33.66 36.50 14.58
CA TYR A 116 33.40 35.74 13.36
C TYR A 116 34.48 34.70 13.07
N TRP A 117 35.74 34.98 13.51
CA TRP A 117 36.83 34.01 13.46
C TRP A 117 36.54 32.79 14.34
N ARG A 118 35.99 33.00 15.52
CA ARG A 118 35.53 31.91 16.39
C ARG A 118 34.41 31.09 15.74
N LEU A 119 33.49 31.72 15.00
CA LEU A 119 32.44 30.99 14.23
C LEU A 119 33.01 30.15 13.09
N LEU A 120 34.11 30.54 12.47
CA LEU A 120 34.82 29.76 11.43
C LEU A 120 35.57 28.58 12.04
N TYR A 121 36.17 28.73 13.20
CA TYR A 121 37.04 27.73 13.84
C TYR A 121 36.40 26.98 15.01
N THR A 122 35.36 27.51 15.61
CA THR A 122 34.50 26.64 16.39
C THR A 122 33.83 25.77 15.34
N PRO A 123 34.16 24.46 15.29
CA PRO A 123 33.31 23.60 14.47
C PRO A 123 31.90 23.93 14.96
N PRO A 124 30.92 24.25 14.09
CA PRO A 124 29.54 24.24 14.52
C PRO A 124 29.51 22.97 15.34
N GLN A 125 28.93 22.99 16.53
CA GLN A 125 28.68 21.73 17.24
C GLN A 125 27.91 20.89 16.23
N ALA A 126 28.65 20.51 15.19
CA ALA A 126 28.36 19.49 14.23
C ALA A 126 28.40 18.31 15.13
N THR A 127 27.37 18.31 15.90
CA THR A 127 26.92 17.28 16.73
C THR A 127 27.29 16.01 15.99
N ALA A 128 27.74 15.02 16.71
CA ALA A 128 27.98 13.68 16.19
C ALA A 128 26.87 13.22 15.22
N ALA A 129 25.72 13.86 15.20
CA ALA A 129 24.60 13.76 14.30
C ALA A 129 24.85 14.32 12.87
N ALA A 130 25.52 15.46 12.69
CA ALA A 130 25.84 15.98 11.34
C ALA A 130 26.90 15.12 10.65
N VAL A 131 27.91 14.65 11.41
CA VAL A 131 28.91 13.67 10.91
C VAL A 131 28.23 12.32 10.62
N ARG A 132 27.25 11.91 11.43
CA ARG A 132 26.46 10.68 11.18
C ARG A 132 25.52 10.81 9.99
N ALA A 133 24.95 11.97 9.72
CA ALA A 133 24.09 12.19 8.57
C ALA A 133 24.85 12.12 7.22
N ASP A 134 26.11 12.51 7.23
CA ASP A 134 26.94 12.53 6.01
C ASP A 134 27.48 11.14 5.61
N CYS A 135 27.43 10.17 6.54
CA CYS A 135 27.90 8.78 6.30
C CYS A 135 26.78 7.78 5.96
N GLN A 136 25.54 8.24 5.83
CA GLN A 136 24.41 7.31 5.61
C GLN A 136 24.13 7.10 4.12
N GLU A 137 24.27 5.86 3.68
CA GLU A 137 23.80 5.47 2.35
C GLU A 137 22.30 5.74 2.20
N PRO A 138 21.89 6.34 1.07
CA PRO A 138 20.48 6.53 0.80
C PRO A 138 19.74 5.20 0.79
N CYS A 139 18.66 5.09 1.58
CA CYS A 139 17.89 3.86 1.68
C CYS A 139 16.40 4.04 1.31
N PRO A 140 16.10 4.41 0.03
CA PRO A 140 14.75 4.76 -0.39
C PRO A 140 13.75 3.61 -0.18
N TRP A 141 14.16 2.35 -0.45
CA TRP A 141 13.31 1.19 -0.26
C TRP A 141 12.92 0.94 1.20
N ARG A 142 13.85 1.12 2.15
CA ARG A 142 13.56 0.96 3.59
C ARG A 142 12.55 2.02 4.04
N ARG A 143 12.71 3.27 3.63
CA ARG A 143 11.78 4.38 3.93
C ARG A 143 10.40 4.13 3.34
N PHE A 144 10.33 3.64 2.09
CA PHE A 144 9.09 3.30 1.41
C PHE A 144 8.36 2.15 2.11
N LEU A 145 9.04 1.05 2.41
CA LEU A 145 8.46 -0.12 3.08
C LEU A 145 8.01 0.21 4.51
N ALA A 146 8.79 1.01 5.26
CA ALA A 146 8.39 1.47 6.59
C ALA A 146 7.08 2.25 6.55
N ARG A 147 6.97 3.22 5.63
CA ARG A 147 5.75 3.99 5.44
C ARG A 147 4.58 3.12 5.00
N GLY A 148 4.81 2.18 4.09
CA GLY A 148 3.81 1.22 3.63
C GLY A 148 3.26 0.37 4.78
N LEU A 149 4.11 -0.11 5.68
CA LEU A 149 3.70 -0.87 6.85
C LEU A 149 2.90 -0.02 7.85
N ASP A 150 3.35 1.21 8.15
CA ASP A 150 2.62 2.12 9.04
C ASP A 150 1.22 2.42 8.51
N MET A 151 1.09 2.65 7.20
CA MET A 151 -0.21 2.87 6.55
C MET A 151 -1.09 1.63 6.57
N LEU A 152 -0.51 0.44 6.33
CA LEU A 152 -1.23 -0.82 6.40
C LEU A 152 -1.79 -1.04 7.81
N LEU A 153 -0.98 -0.82 8.85
CA LEU A 153 -1.41 -0.95 10.24
C LEU A 153 -2.55 0.03 10.57
N CYS A 154 -2.45 1.29 10.17
CA CYS A 154 -3.52 2.27 10.39
C CYS A 154 -4.81 1.88 9.65
N SER A 155 -4.72 1.51 8.37
CA SER A 155 -5.90 1.15 7.58
C SER A 155 -6.57 -0.13 8.07
N SER A 156 -5.77 -1.13 8.47
CA SER A 156 -6.29 -2.38 9.03
C SER A 156 -6.95 -2.18 10.38
N SER A 157 -6.38 -1.32 11.23
CA SER A 157 -6.96 -1.00 12.53
C SER A 157 -8.33 -0.34 12.38
N VAL A 158 -8.45 0.60 11.44
CA VAL A 158 -9.74 1.26 11.15
C VAL A 158 -10.73 0.28 10.52
N ALA A 159 -10.30 -0.51 9.53
CA ALA A 159 -11.16 -1.52 8.92
C ALA A 159 -11.68 -2.51 9.96
N LEU A 160 -10.80 -3.01 10.83
CA LEU A 160 -11.19 -3.92 11.92
C LEU A 160 -12.16 -3.24 12.90
N ALA A 161 -11.92 -1.98 13.27
CA ALA A 161 -12.84 -1.23 14.13
C ALA A 161 -14.22 -1.06 13.49
N LEU A 162 -14.29 -0.77 12.19
CA LEU A 162 -15.56 -0.70 11.45
C LEU A 162 -16.26 -2.08 11.41
N MET A 163 -15.50 -3.17 11.17
CA MET A 163 -16.05 -4.52 11.20
C MET A 163 -16.56 -4.91 12.57
N LEU A 164 -15.84 -4.60 13.65
CA LEU A 164 -16.32 -4.80 15.02
C LEU A 164 -17.55 -3.96 15.33
N GLY A 165 -17.70 -2.78 14.71
CA GLY A 165 -18.91 -1.95 14.72
C GLY A 165 -20.02 -2.48 13.79
N ARG A 166 -19.89 -3.70 13.24
CA ARG A 166 -20.86 -4.34 12.35
C ARG A 166 -21.06 -3.62 11.01
N ILE A 167 -20.06 -2.84 10.54
CA ILE A 167 -20.10 -2.21 9.21
C ILE A 167 -19.37 -3.14 8.24
N ALA A 168 -20.12 -3.73 7.31
CA ALA A 168 -19.57 -4.70 6.35
C ALA A 168 -18.67 -4.03 5.30
N PRO A 169 -17.61 -4.71 4.79
CA PRO A 169 -16.74 -4.19 3.74
C PRO A 169 -17.46 -3.78 2.45
N GLN A 170 -18.59 -4.41 2.15
CA GLN A 170 -19.43 -4.15 0.97
C GLN A 170 -20.32 -2.91 1.14
N THR A 171 -20.47 -2.38 2.37
CA THR A 171 -21.28 -1.20 2.63
C THR A 171 -20.77 0.00 1.82
N PRO A 172 -21.67 0.72 1.09
CA PRO A 172 -21.28 1.91 0.38
C PRO A 172 -20.57 2.91 1.32
N GLY A 173 -19.38 3.35 0.92
CA GLY A 173 -18.57 4.26 1.74
C GLY A 173 -17.60 3.60 2.72
N PHE A 174 -17.62 2.27 2.93
CA PHE A 174 -16.64 1.58 3.79
C PHE A 174 -15.19 1.91 3.41
N SER A 175 -14.88 1.83 2.13
CA SER A 175 -13.54 2.17 1.63
C SER A 175 -13.17 3.63 1.91
N LEU A 176 -14.11 4.56 1.77
CA LEU A 176 -13.92 5.98 2.06
C LEU A 176 -13.71 6.20 3.57
N LEU A 177 -14.55 5.58 4.41
CA LEU A 177 -14.43 5.66 5.87
C LEU A 177 -13.10 5.08 6.34
N THR A 178 -12.70 3.91 5.82
CA THR A 178 -11.40 3.30 6.13
C THR A 178 -10.26 4.22 5.71
N TYR A 179 -10.34 4.81 4.54
CA TYR A 179 -9.34 5.73 4.03
C TYR A 179 -9.21 7.00 4.89
N VAL A 180 -10.32 7.72 5.10
CA VAL A 180 -10.33 8.95 5.90
C VAL A 180 -9.93 8.65 7.34
N GLY A 181 -10.50 7.59 7.92
CA GLY A 181 -10.17 7.15 9.27
C GLY A 181 -8.68 6.81 9.43
N SER A 182 -8.07 6.14 8.44
CA SER A 182 -6.64 5.81 8.48
C SER A 182 -5.75 7.04 8.43
N LEU A 183 -6.11 8.06 7.66
CA LEU A 183 -5.40 9.33 7.64
C LEU A 183 -5.50 10.06 8.97
N LEU A 184 -6.70 10.12 9.56
CA LEU A 184 -6.92 10.74 10.87
C LEU A 184 -6.16 10.00 11.96
N LEU A 185 -6.21 8.66 11.97
CA LEU A 185 -5.47 7.83 12.91
C LEU A 185 -3.96 8.06 12.78
N MET A 186 -3.45 8.13 11.56
CA MET A 186 -2.04 8.38 11.30
C MET A 186 -1.62 9.78 11.77
N LEU A 187 -2.42 10.82 11.51
CA LEU A 187 -2.17 12.19 11.98
C LEU A 187 -2.23 12.31 13.51
N GLY A 188 -3.00 11.45 14.18
CA GLY A 188 -3.06 11.41 15.64
C GLY A 188 -1.91 10.60 16.26
N VAL A 189 -1.69 9.38 15.77
CA VAL A 189 -0.78 8.40 16.40
C VAL A 189 0.68 8.62 16.01
N GLU A 190 0.98 8.88 14.74
CA GLU A 190 2.39 9.00 14.29
C GLU A 190 3.14 10.13 14.99
N PRO A 191 2.59 11.36 15.16
CA PRO A 191 3.30 12.43 15.90
C PRO A 191 3.59 12.06 17.35
N VAL A 192 2.66 11.34 18.02
CA VAL A 192 2.87 10.84 19.39
C VAL A 192 4.05 9.88 19.44
N LEU A 193 4.08 8.90 18.53
CA LEU A 193 5.16 7.90 18.45
C LEU A 193 6.51 8.56 18.15
N LEU A 194 6.53 9.52 17.22
CA LEU A 194 7.75 10.25 16.87
C LEU A 194 8.25 11.13 18.02
N HIS A 195 7.36 11.80 18.75
CA HIS A 195 7.73 12.60 19.92
C HIS A 195 8.24 11.73 21.07
N LEU A 196 7.56 10.62 21.39
CA LEU A 196 7.92 9.78 22.52
C LEU A 196 9.14 8.88 22.24
N TRP A 197 9.25 8.32 21.04
CA TRP A 197 10.27 7.31 20.73
C TRP A 197 11.14 7.63 19.51
N GLY A 198 10.80 8.65 18.71
CA GLY A 198 11.51 8.97 17.47
C GLY A 198 11.29 7.95 16.34
N VAL A 199 10.38 6.98 16.54
CA VAL A 199 10.13 5.88 15.61
C VAL A 199 8.64 5.57 15.50
N THR A 200 8.25 5.01 14.36
CA THR A 200 6.95 4.34 14.16
C THR A 200 7.17 2.83 14.07
N PRO A 201 6.14 1.98 14.16
CA PRO A 201 6.30 0.53 14.01
C PRO A 201 7.04 0.12 12.75
N GLY A 202 6.68 0.69 11.60
CA GLY A 202 7.36 0.42 10.33
C GLY A 202 8.81 0.90 10.30
N LYS A 203 9.08 2.09 10.86
CA LYS A 203 10.43 2.62 10.98
C LYS A 203 11.27 1.80 11.95
N LEU A 204 10.70 1.39 13.09
CA LEU A 204 11.37 0.54 14.08
C LEU A 204 11.79 -0.80 13.47
N LEU A 205 10.90 -1.46 12.74
CA LEU A 205 11.17 -2.75 12.09
C LEU A 205 12.34 -2.63 11.11
N LEU A 206 12.37 -1.57 10.31
CA LEU A 206 13.38 -1.35 9.27
C LEU A 206 14.58 -0.51 9.75
N GLY A 207 14.72 -0.28 11.08
CA GLY A 207 15.87 0.39 11.67
C GLY A 207 16.00 1.86 11.26
N LEU A 208 14.88 2.55 11.09
CA LEU A 208 14.83 3.99 10.79
C LEU A 208 14.46 4.76 12.05
N THR A 209 15.16 5.86 12.33
CA THR A 209 14.83 6.78 13.43
C THR A 209 14.72 8.20 12.92
N VAL A 210 13.82 8.99 13.51
CA VAL A 210 13.65 10.41 13.19
C VAL A 210 14.12 11.22 14.38
N GLU A 211 15.13 12.04 14.17
CA GLU A 211 15.79 12.79 15.22
C GLU A 211 16.04 14.25 14.77
N GLN A 212 16.23 15.14 15.73
CA GLN A 212 16.73 16.49 15.47
C GLN A 212 18.24 16.44 15.16
N PRO A 213 18.82 17.48 14.55
CA PRO A 213 20.26 17.53 14.26
C PRO A 213 21.15 17.39 15.51
N ASP A 214 20.63 17.74 16.69
CA ASP A 214 21.32 17.60 17.98
C ASP A 214 21.18 16.20 18.61
N GLY A 215 20.49 15.27 17.92
CA GLY A 215 20.26 13.90 18.41
C GLY A 215 19.06 13.78 19.36
N ARG A 216 18.34 14.87 19.63
CA ARG A 216 17.12 14.83 20.44
C ARG A 216 15.93 14.33 19.63
N ARG A 217 14.90 13.89 20.33
CA ARG A 217 13.63 13.50 19.72
C ARG A 217 12.89 14.71 19.16
N PRO A 218 12.06 14.53 18.12
CA PRO A 218 11.25 15.62 17.58
C PRO A 218 10.34 16.24 18.64
N THR A 219 10.19 17.55 18.62
CA THR A 219 9.15 18.22 19.41
C THR A 219 7.77 17.91 18.84
N TRP A 220 6.70 18.13 19.60
CA TRP A 220 5.32 17.92 19.13
C TRP A 220 5.01 18.61 17.81
N GLY A 221 5.39 19.90 17.70
CA GLY A 221 5.17 20.67 16.47
C GLY A 221 5.94 20.12 15.27
N GLN A 222 7.19 19.72 15.46
CA GLN A 222 8.02 19.12 14.42
C GLN A 222 7.49 17.74 14.00
N ALA A 223 7.08 16.90 14.96
CA ALA A 223 6.52 15.57 14.68
C ALA A 223 5.20 15.68 13.90
N TYR A 224 4.32 16.62 14.30
CA TYR A 224 3.07 16.87 13.59
C TYR A 224 3.31 17.42 12.18
N ALA A 225 4.18 18.41 12.02
CA ALA A 225 4.54 18.95 10.72
C ALA A 225 5.14 17.89 9.80
N TYR A 226 6.04 17.05 10.33
CA TYR A 226 6.61 15.92 9.61
C TYR A 226 5.53 14.98 9.07
N THR A 227 4.60 14.55 9.94
CA THR A 227 3.53 13.63 9.55
C THR A 227 2.55 14.27 8.56
N ALA A 228 2.10 15.50 8.82
CA ALA A 228 1.18 16.21 7.94
C ALA A 228 1.79 16.43 6.54
N MET A 229 3.04 16.88 6.49
CA MET A 229 3.76 17.06 5.23
C MET A 229 4.00 15.72 4.51
N ALA A 230 4.29 14.65 5.25
CA ALA A 230 4.44 13.30 4.67
C ALA A 230 3.12 12.77 4.08
N VAL A 231 1.98 13.06 4.70
CA VAL A 231 0.65 12.74 4.16
C VAL A 231 0.38 13.50 2.86
N VAL A 232 0.64 14.80 2.83
CA VAL A 232 0.37 15.66 1.67
C VAL A 232 1.37 15.39 0.53
N TYR A 233 2.66 15.40 0.82
CA TYR A 233 3.71 15.30 -0.20
C TYR A 233 4.16 13.87 -0.47
N GLY A 234 4.16 12.98 0.51
CA GLY A 234 4.61 11.60 0.36
C GLY A 234 3.53 10.69 -0.21
N ILE A 235 2.31 10.80 0.32
CA ILE A 235 1.18 9.92 -0.05
C ILE A 235 0.30 10.57 -1.13
N ALA A 236 0.43 11.89 -1.33
CA ALA A 236 -0.37 12.68 -2.30
C ALA A 236 -1.88 12.48 -2.12
N LEU A 237 -2.34 12.40 -0.86
CA LEU A 237 -3.74 12.16 -0.51
C LEU A 237 -4.37 10.98 -1.30
N TYR A 238 -3.59 9.97 -1.65
CA TYR A 238 -4.00 8.78 -2.42
C TYR A 238 -4.56 9.03 -3.83
N ILE A 239 -4.37 10.20 -4.41
CA ILE A 239 -4.73 10.42 -5.81
C ILE A 239 -3.83 9.52 -6.67
N PRO A 240 -4.35 8.52 -7.41
CA PRO A 240 -3.54 7.42 -7.98
C PRO A 240 -2.40 7.89 -8.88
N VAL A 241 -2.68 8.76 -9.84
CA VAL A 241 -1.67 9.26 -10.81
C VAL A 241 -0.64 10.13 -10.10
N LEU A 242 -1.09 11.05 -9.24
CA LEU A 242 -0.23 11.96 -8.49
C LEU A 242 0.66 11.18 -7.50
N ARG A 243 0.12 10.11 -6.90
CA ARG A 243 0.84 9.22 -6.00
C ARG A 243 2.01 8.53 -6.69
N LEU A 244 1.81 7.94 -7.87
CA LEU A 244 2.87 7.26 -8.63
C LEU A 244 3.98 8.23 -9.04
N TRP A 245 3.60 9.42 -9.51
CA TRP A 245 4.56 10.45 -9.88
C TRP A 245 5.39 10.93 -8.67
N ARG A 246 4.75 11.18 -7.53
CA ARG A 246 5.42 11.60 -6.31
C ARG A 246 6.29 10.50 -5.70
N LEU A 247 5.84 9.25 -5.70
CA LEU A 247 6.65 8.12 -5.25
C LEU A 247 7.94 7.99 -6.06
N ARG A 248 7.82 8.10 -7.40
CA ARG A 248 9.00 8.08 -8.28
C ARG A 248 9.93 9.25 -7.97
N ARG A 249 9.40 10.46 -7.81
CA ARG A 249 10.21 11.63 -7.49
C ARG A 249 10.89 11.50 -6.13
N SER A 250 10.15 11.13 -5.09
CA SER A 250 10.72 10.90 -3.75
C SER A 250 11.78 9.80 -3.73
N TYR A 251 11.61 8.75 -4.56
CA TYR A 251 12.63 7.72 -4.73
C TYR A 251 13.93 8.30 -5.31
N LEU A 252 13.83 9.10 -6.39
CA LEU A 252 14.99 9.72 -7.04
C LEU A 252 15.66 10.72 -6.10
N ASP A 253 14.89 11.61 -5.47
CA ASP A 253 15.39 12.60 -4.52
C ASP A 253 16.13 11.91 -3.36
N CYS A 254 15.55 10.84 -2.79
CA CYS A 254 16.19 10.07 -1.71
C CYS A 254 17.46 9.36 -2.19
N ARG A 255 17.45 8.75 -3.38
CA ARG A 255 18.61 8.08 -3.97
C ARG A 255 19.76 9.06 -4.21
N ASP A 256 19.43 10.27 -4.63
CA ASP A 256 20.41 11.33 -4.89
C ASP A 256 20.86 12.06 -3.61
N GLY A 257 20.42 11.57 -2.42
CA GLY A 257 20.81 12.10 -1.10
C GLY A 257 20.13 13.43 -0.75
N LEU A 258 19.06 13.82 -1.46
CA LEU A 258 18.33 15.04 -1.19
C LEU A 258 17.37 14.84 0.00
N LYS A 259 17.21 15.88 0.83
CA LYS A 259 16.23 15.88 1.91
C LYS A 259 14.80 15.81 1.36
N MET A 260 13.97 15.02 2.02
CA MET A 260 12.55 14.96 1.68
C MET A 260 11.82 16.24 2.11
N PRO A 261 10.79 16.69 1.36
CA PRO A 261 10.04 17.91 1.69
C PRO A 261 9.43 17.91 3.11
N TRP A 262 9.14 16.73 3.65
CA TRP A 262 8.55 16.56 4.98
C TRP A 262 9.57 16.46 6.13
N GLU A 263 10.84 16.30 5.84
CA GLU A 263 11.88 16.19 6.88
C GLU A 263 12.18 17.55 7.55
N GLY A 264 12.04 18.66 6.81
CA GLY A 264 12.31 19.99 7.34
C GLY A 264 13.70 20.08 7.98
N GLU A 265 13.75 20.32 9.28
CA GLU A 265 14.99 20.32 10.07
C GLU A 265 15.36 18.92 10.61
N LEU A 266 14.42 17.97 10.58
CA LEU A 266 14.62 16.63 11.11
C LEU A 266 15.54 15.80 10.20
N LEU A 267 16.17 14.81 10.80
CA LEU A 267 17.03 13.83 10.13
C LEU A 267 16.41 12.44 10.28
N CYS A 268 16.28 11.74 9.16
CA CYS A 268 15.89 10.34 9.18
C CYS A 268 17.14 9.47 9.13
N GLN A 269 17.56 8.97 10.28
CA GLN A 269 18.73 8.12 10.41
C GLN A 269 18.41 6.66 10.12
N ASN A 270 19.39 5.95 9.57
CA ASN A 270 19.31 4.56 9.22
C ASN A 270 20.32 3.76 10.06
N ARG A 271 19.86 2.72 10.75
CA ARG A 271 20.69 1.80 11.52
C ARG A 271 20.83 0.50 10.76
N ASP A 272 21.98 -0.14 10.92
CA ASP A 272 22.15 -1.49 10.41
C ASP A 272 21.19 -2.44 11.10
N ILE A 273 20.49 -3.22 10.28
CA ILE A 273 19.55 -4.22 10.78
C ILE A 273 20.04 -5.62 10.39
N PRO A 274 19.95 -6.59 11.30
CA PRO A 274 20.27 -7.96 10.98
C PRO A 274 19.29 -8.50 9.94
N TRP A 275 19.76 -9.39 9.09
CA TRP A 275 19.00 -9.93 7.95
C TRP A 275 17.67 -10.55 8.33
N TRP A 276 17.54 -11.14 9.52
CA TRP A 276 16.29 -11.76 10.00
C TRP A 276 15.14 -10.77 10.19
N ARG A 277 15.42 -9.46 10.40
CA ARG A 277 14.36 -8.44 10.47
C ARG A 277 13.61 -8.27 9.16
N TRP A 278 14.25 -8.55 8.03
CA TRP A 278 13.55 -8.55 6.74
C TRP A 278 12.48 -9.63 6.66
N ALA A 279 12.66 -10.78 7.35
CA ALA A 279 11.65 -11.82 7.43
C ALA A 279 10.43 -11.42 8.27
N LEU A 280 10.57 -10.46 9.19
CA LEU A 280 9.44 -9.93 9.97
C LEU A 280 8.47 -9.09 9.14
N LEU A 281 8.92 -8.52 8.02
CA LEU A 281 8.06 -7.72 7.16
C LEU A 281 6.92 -8.54 6.55
N PRO A 282 7.16 -9.66 5.83
CA PRO A 282 6.08 -10.52 5.34
C PRO A 282 5.27 -11.16 6.49
N ALA A 283 5.89 -11.45 7.65
CA ALA A 283 5.16 -11.93 8.81
C ALA A 283 4.16 -10.90 9.36
N ALA A 284 4.56 -9.63 9.44
CA ALA A 284 3.66 -8.54 9.84
C ALA A 284 2.50 -8.36 8.83
N TRP A 285 2.77 -8.46 7.54
CA TRP A 285 1.73 -8.43 6.50
C TRP A 285 0.79 -9.63 6.63
N GLY A 286 1.32 -10.83 6.84
CA GLY A 286 0.52 -12.03 7.06
C GLY A 286 -0.40 -11.92 8.28
N LEU A 287 0.09 -11.37 9.38
CA LEU A 287 -0.70 -11.15 10.59
C LEU A 287 -1.84 -10.15 10.35
N VAL A 288 -1.61 -9.09 9.60
CA VAL A 288 -2.66 -8.13 9.23
C VAL A 288 -3.72 -8.79 8.34
N ILE A 289 -3.32 -9.60 7.37
CA ILE A 289 -4.25 -10.35 6.52
C ILE A 289 -5.10 -11.29 7.37
N LEU A 290 -4.49 -12.03 8.29
CA LEU A 290 -5.20 -12.91 9.23
C LEU A 290 -6.19 -12.14 10.12
N ALA A 291 -5.80 -10.95 10.59
CA ALA A 291 -6.69 -10.10 11.38
C ALA A 291 -7.91 -9.61 10.57
N ILE A 292 -7.71 -9.26 9.29
CA ILE A 292 -8.81 -8.87 8.39
C ILE A 292 -9.73 -10.06 8.11
N ILE A 293 -9.18 -11.24 7.83
CA ILE A 293 -9.96 -12.47 7.63
C ILE A 293 -10.74 -12.80 8.90
N GLY A 294 -10.10 -12.74 10.06
CA GLY A 294 -10.76 -12.96 11.36
C GLY A 294 -11.89 -11.95 11.60
N GLY A 295 -11.67 -10.67 11.31
CA GLY A 295 -12.70 -9.63 11.42
C GLY A 295 -13.89 -9.88 10.48
N SER A 296 -13.63 -10.35 9.25
CA SER A 296 -14.69 -10.73 8.31
C SER A 296 -15.51 -11.91 8.81
N ASN A 297 -14.86 -12.91 9.44
CA ASN A 297 -15.56 -14.03 10.02
C ASN A 297 -16.44 -13.63 11.22
N ILE A 298 -15.98 -12.67 12.04
CA ILE A 298 -16.79 -12.14 13.16
C ILE A 298 -18.10 -11.48 12.64
N LEU A 299 -18.06 -10.82 11.49
CA LEU A 299 -19.26 -10.26 10.86
C LEU A 299 -20.29 -11.31 10.46
N LEU A 300 -19.81 -12.52 10.11
CA LEU A 300 -20.64 -13.63 9.69
C LEU A 300 -21.08 -14.51 10.88
N MET A 301 -20.66 -14.21 12.11
CA MET A 301 -21.20 -14.84 13.30
C MET A 301 -22.55 -14.22 13.66
N PRO A 302 -23.60 -15.04 13.92
CA PRO A 302 -24.89 -14.54 14.33
C PRO A 302 -24.79 -13.76 15.66
N ALA A 303 -25.64 -12.73 15.84
CA ALA A 303 -25.67 -11.96 17.07
C ALA A 303 -26.20 -12.78 18.24
N ASN A 304 -27.19 -13.65 17.95
CA ASN A 304 -27.84 -14.53 18.91
C ASN A 304 -27.48 -15.98 18.57
N SER A 305 -27.13 -16.78 19.54
CA SER A 305 -26.73 -18.19 19.41
C SER A 305 -27.51 -19.08 20.36
N GLY A 306 -27.55 -20.38 20.07
CA GLY A 306 -28.32 -21.36 20.84
C GLY A 306 -29.79 -21.43 20.41
N ARG A 307 -30.72 -21.60 21.36
CA ARG A 307 -32.16 -21.64 21.07
C ARG A 307 -32.65 -20.23 20.76
N LEU A 308 -33.15 -20.04 19.55
CA LEU A 308 -33.56 -18.74 19.03
C LEU A 308 -35.08 -18.59 19.12
N THR A 309 -35.54 -17.38 19.43
CA THR A 309 -36.92 -16.94 19.17
C THR A 309 -37.04 -16.45 17.71
N VAL A 310 -38.26 -16.25 17.22
CA VAL A 310 -38.50 -15.66 15.88
C VAL A 310 -37.87 -14.27 15.75
N GLU A 311 -37.87 -13.49 16.81
CA GLU A 311 -37.27 -12.14 16.82
C GLU A 311 -35.74 -12.21 16.71
N GLU A 312 -35.07 -13.04 17.49
CA GLU A 312 -33.65 -13.26 17.46
C GLU A 312 -33.17 -13.83 16.11
N PHE A 313 -33.98 -14.74 15.53
CA PHE A 313 -33.70 -15.24 14.17
C PHE A 313 -33.81 -14.12 13.13
N ALA A 314 -34.81 -13.24 13.23
CA ALA A 314 -34.96 -12.11 12.31
C ALA A 314 -33.81 -11.09 12.47
N GLU A 315 -33.33 -10.87 13.68
CA GLU A 315 -32.13 -10.04 13.92
C GLU A 315 -30.89 -10.65 13.27
N ASN A 316 -30.63 -11.95 13.51
CA ASN A 316 -29.52 -12.67 12.87
C ASN A 316 -29.63 -12.59 11.33
N PHE A 317 -30.83 -12.83 10.77
CA PHE A 317 -31.08 -12.75 9.35
C PHE A 317 -30.72 -11.37 8.79
N ASN A 318 -31.19 -10.29 9.42
CA ASN A 318 -30.91 -8.94 8.99
C ASN A 318 -29.42 -8.58 9.07
N GLN A 319 -28.74 -9.09 10.10
CA GLN A 319 -27.29 -8.93 10.24
C GLN A 319 -26.55 -9.63 9.10
N MET A 320 -26.90 -10.89 8.80
CA MET A 320 -26.28 -11.63 7.71
C MET A 320 -26.59 -10.99 6.35
N ALA A 321 -27.82 -10.52 6.16
CA ALA A 321 -28.20 -9.80 4.95
C ALA A 321 -27.40 -8.51 4.77
N GLN A 322 -27.09 -7.80 5.86
CA GLN A 322 -26.21 -6.63 5.81
C GLN A 322 -24.77 -7.02 5.51
N ALA A 323 -24.25 -8.08 6.13
CA ALA A 323 -22.88 -8.55 5.95
C ALA A 323 -22.62 -9.06 4.52
N THR A 324 -23.65 -9.58 3.84
CA THR A 324 -23.55 -10.11 2.47
C THR A 324 -24.07 -9.16 1.40
N ASP A 325 -24.35 -7.89 1.76
CA ASP A 325 -24.93 -6.87 0.87
C ASP A 325 -26.24 -7.32 0.20
N SER A 326 -27.01 -8.17 0.89
CA SER A 326 -28.32 -8.58 0.42
C SER A 326 -29.35 -7.49 0.76
N PRO A 327 -30.25 -7.13 -0.17
CA PRO A 327 -31.31 -6.17 0.10
C PRO A 327 -32.44 -6.76 0.96
N LEU A 328 -32.47 -8.07 1.15
CA LEU A 328 -33.51 -8.73 1.93
C LEU A 328 -33.51 -8.25 3.39
N ARG A 329 -34.68 -7.95 3.89
CA ARG A 329 -34.90 -7.54 5.30
C ARG A 329 -36.12 -8.22 5.88
N MET A 330 -36.05 -8.53 7.17
CA MET A 330 -37.08 -9.20 7.93
C MET A 330 -37.51 -8.35 9.13
N ARG A 331 -38.81 -8.33 9.44
CA ARG A 331 -39.33 -7.72 10.65
C ARG A 331 -39.12 -8.64 11.84
N SER A 332 -39.20 -8.12 13.07
CA SER A 332 -39.09 -8.91 14.30
C SER A 332 -40.10 -10.05 14.42
N ASN A 333 -41.19 -9.97 13.70
CA ASN A 333 -42.22 -11.05 13.65
C ASN A 333 -41.95 -12.10 12.56
N GLY A 334 -40.77 -12.10 11.94
CA GLY A 334 -40.41 -13.05 10.90
C GLY A 334 -41.01 -12.81 9.51
N THR A 335 -41.66 -11.66 9.27
CA THR A 335 -42.19 -11.33 7.95
C THR A 335 -41.25 -10.47 7.13
N TRP A 336 -41.29 -10.62 5.78
CA TRP A 336 -40.48 -9.81 4.88
C TRP A 336 -40.87 -8.32 4.91
N VAL A 337 -39.87 -7.46 4.78
CA VAL A 337 -40.09 -6.04 4.53
C VAL A 337 -40.30 -5.86 3.02
N ARG A 338 -41.54 -5.51 2.59
CA ARG A 338 -41.91 -5.41 1.17
C ARG A 338 -41.02 -4.48 0.33
N ASP A 339 -40.57 -3.37 0.90
CA ASP A 339 -39.74 -2.41 0.18
C ASP A 339 -38.32 -2.98 -0.16
N SER A 340 -37.87 -3.95 0.59
CA SER A 340 -36.60 -4.65 0.32
C SER A 340 -36.71 -5.60 -0.89
N LEU A 341 -37.92 -5.96 -1.30
CA LEU A 341 -38.18 -6.85 -2.43
C LEU A 341 -38.37 -6.08 -3.76
N ARG A 342 -38.53 -4.76 -3.74
CA ARG A 342 -38.80 -3.95 -4.96
C ARG A 342 -37.72 -3.98 -6.03
N GLY A 343 -36.48 -4.37 -5.68
CA GLY A 343 -35.38 -4.55 -6.65
C GLY A 343 -35.37 -5.90 -7.38
N TYR A 344 -36.17 -6.84 -6.93
CA TYR A 344 -36.19 -8.23 -7.41
C TYR A 344 -37.39 -8.53 -8.29
N ALA A 345 -37.56 -7.77 -9.34
CA ALA A 345 -38.46 -8.03 -10.47
C ALA A 345 -39.93 -8.38 -10.15
N ALA A 346 -40.83 -7.72 -10.81
CA ALA A 346 -42.26 -7.95 -10.82
C ALA A 346 -42.71 -9.41 -11.09
N THR A 347 -41.80 -10.24 -11.63
CA THR A 347 -42.02 -11.66 -11.94
C THR A 347 -41.99 -12.57 -10.71
N LEU A 348 -41.38 -12.17 -9.61
CA LEU A 348 -41.24 -13.00 -8.41
C LEU A 348 -42.21 -12.60 -7.27
N GLU A 349 -42.89 -11.45 -7.35
CA GLU A 349 -43.86 -11.04 -6.35
C GLU A 349 -44.96 -12.08 -6.11
N ASN A 350 -45.32 -12.88 -7.14
CA ASN A 350 -46.30 -13.94 -7.03
C ASN A 350 -45.73 -15.29 -6.60
N ALA A 351 -44.43 -15.46 -6.65
CA ALA A 351 -43.74 -16.73 -6.33
C ALA A 351 -43.19 -16.74 -4.89
N PHE A 352 -42.97 -15.58 -4.30
CA PHE A 352 -42.42 -15.47 -2.95
C PHE A 352 -43.53 -15.62 -1.90
N PRO A 353 -43.38 -16.56 -0.93
CA PRO A 353 -44.24 -16.58 0.23
C PRO A 353 -44.07 -15.28 1.00
N SER A 354 -45.16 -14.71 1.50
CA SER A 354 -45.14 -13.46 2.27
C SER A 354 -44.37 -13.58 3.59
N ARG A 355 -44.01 -14.79 4.00
CA ARG A 355 -43.28 -15.13 5.23
C ARG A 355 -42.66 -16.52 5.13
N LEU A 356 -41.64 -16.75 5.97
CA LEU A 356 -41.25 -18.10 6.35
C LEU A 356 -42.32 -18.69 7.31
N GLU A 357 -42.45 -20.00 7.30
CA GLU A 357 -43.25 -20.75 8.27
C GLU A 357 -42.35 -21.11 9.48
N TYR A 358 -42.84 -20.81 10.67
CA TYR A 358 -42.08 -21.04 11.90
C TYR A 358 -42.84 -22.05 12.77
N GLU A 359 -42.14 -23.04 13.35
CA GLU A 359 -42.63 -23.85 14.44
C GLU A 359 -41.88 -23.48 15.71
N THR A 360 -42.56 -23.35 16.81
CA THR A 360 -42.01 -22.98 18.10
C THR A 360 -42.45 -23.97 19.18
N ASP A 361 -41.55 -24.16 20.18
CA ASP A 361 -41.90 -24.93 21.39
C ASP A 361 -42.84 -24.15 22.33
N ALA A 362 -43.18 -24.77 23.46
CA ALA A 362 -44.05 -24.17 24.48
C ALA A 362 -43.47 -22.89 25.12
N ASN A 363 -42.13 -22.67 24.99
CA ASN A 363 -41.43 -21.51 25.53
C ASN A 363 -41.20 -20.41 24.47
N GLY A 364 -41.66 -20.62 23.22
CA GLY A 364 -41.53 -19.68 22.12
C GLY A 364 -40.21 -19.79 21.35
N TYR A 365 -39.37 -20.76 21.60
CA TYR A 365 -38.17 -21.01 20.85
C TYR A 365 -38.46 -21.78 19.57
N LEU A 366 -37.73 -21.46 18.50
CA LEU A 366 -37.84 -22.13 17.21
C LEU A 366 -37.44 -23.60 17.29
N THR A 367 -38.30 -24.46 16.73
CA THR A 367 -38.05 -25.88 16.49
C THR A 367 -37.94 -26.17 15.01
N ALA A 368 -38.55 -25.38 14.15
CA ALA A 368 -38.33 -25.47 12.70
C ALA A 368 -38.58 -24.12 12.00
N VAL A 369 -37.86 -23.91 10.93
CA VAL A 369 -38.10 -22.82 9.96
C VAL A 369 -38.22 -23.44 8.58
N ARG A 370 -39.32 -23.17 7.88
CA ARG A 370 -39.59 -23.69 6.54
C ARG A 370 -39.80 -22.57 5.55
N PHE A 371 -39.29 -22.78 4.37
CA PHE A 371 -39.50 -21.90 3.21
C PHE A 371 -39.89 -22.73 2.01
N ARG A 372 -40.93 -22.26 1.30
CA ARG A 372 -41.33 -22.91 0.05
C ARG A 372 -41.58 -21.84 -1.01
N CYS A 373 -41.02 -22.05 -2.17
CA CYS A 373 -41.17 -21.22 -3.35
C CYS A 373 -41.55 -22.10 -4.53
N SER A 374 -42.58 -21.75 -5.25
CA SER A 374 -42.98 -22.44 -6.48
C SER A 374 -43.31 -21.40 -7.54
N TYR A 375 -42.82 -21.67 -8.74
CA TYR A 375 -43.12 -20.90 -9.93
C TYR A 375 -43.50 -21.87 -11.06
N THR A 376 -44.59 -21.63 -11.71
CA THR A 376 -45.02 -22.36 -12.90
C THR A 376 -45.41 -21.34 -13.94
N ALA A 377 -44.74 -21.34 -15.09
CA ALA A 377 -45.22 -20.56 -16.22
C ALA A 377 -46.54 -21.15 -16.69
N GLN A 378 -47.60 -20.36 -16.64
CA GLN A 378 -48.91 -20.78 -17.18
C GLN A 378 -48.83 -20.78 -18.72
N GLY A 379 -48.63 -21.95 -19.28
CA GLY A 379 -48.70 -22.19 -20.74
C GLY A 379 -50.11 -22.00 -21.23
N GLY A 380 -50.47 -20.80 -21.61
CA GLY A 380 -51.79 -20.49 -22.20
C GLY A 380 -51.76 -19.22 -23.01
N GLY A 381 -51.14 -19.28 -24.22
CA GLY A 381 -51.44 -18.30 -25.26
C GLY A 381 -50.34 -17.45 -25.72
N ASP A 382 -49.27 -17.21 -25.32
CA ASP A 382 -48.14 -16.50 -26.02
C ASP A 382 -46.80 -16.95 -25.48
N PRO A 383 -45.94 -17.54 -26.35
CA PRO A 383 -44.58 -17.89 -25.96
C PRO A 383 -43.74 -16.70 -25.44
N SER A 384 -44.23 -15.50 -25.72
CA SER A 384 -43.59 -14.26 -25.24
C SER A 384 -43.93 -13.88 -23.78
N SER A 385 -44.84 -14.62 -23.10
CA SER A 385 -45.31 -14.31 -21.75
C SER A 385 -44.60 -15.12 -20.63
N ALA A 386 -43.82 -16.13 -20.94
CA ALA A 386 -42.97 -16.81 -19.96
C ALA A 386 -41.68 -15.99 -19.77
N PRO A 387 -41.24 -15.72 -18.51
CA PRO A 387 -39.95 -15.10 -18.37
C PRO A 387 -38.87 -16.01 -18.94
N ASP A 388 -38.09 -15.49 -19.90
CA ASP A 388 -37.00 -16.24 -20.55
C ASP A 388 -35.96 -16.76 -19.56
N PHE A 389 -35.95 -16.21 -18.35
CA PHE A 389 -35.04 -16.60 -17.26
C PHE A 389 -35.62 -16.26 -15.87
N VAL A 390 -35.19 -17.03 -14.87
CA VAL A 390 -35.44 -16.78 -13.45
C VAL A 390 -34.10 -16.70 -12.72
N TYR A 391 -33.89 -15.63 -11.98
CA TYR A 391 -32.72 -15.51 -11.10
C TYR A 391 -32.91 -16.36 -9.85
N ALA A 392 -32.52 -17.62 -9.89
CA ALA A 392 -32.57 -18.53 -8.74
C ALA A 392 -31.70 -18.03 -7.57
N SER A 393 -30.58 -17.35 -7.90
CA SER A 393 -29.70 -16.72 -6.90
C SER A 393 -30.44 -15.78 -5.97
N THR A 394 -31.34 -14.97 -6.50
CA THR A 394 -32.09 -13.98 -5.70
C THR A 394 -33.41 -14.56 -5.16
N ALA A 395 -34.05 -15.42 -5.95
CA ALA A 395 -35.32 -15.98 -5.56
C ALA A 395 -35.24 -17.01 -4.45
N PHE A 396 -34.15 -17.77 -4.40
CA PHE A 396 -34.05 -18.94 -3.54
C PHE A 396 -32.69 -19.05 -2.84
N ILE A 397 -31.57 -18.87 -3.52
CA ILE A 397 -30.24 -19.14 -2.95
C ILE A 397 -29.91 -18.15 -1.81
N GLN A 398 -30.13 -16.85 -2.01
CA GLN A 398 -29.86 -15.86 -0.97
C GLN A 398 -30.74 -16.00 0.26
N PRO A 399 -32.08 -16.15 0.15
CA PRO A 399 -32.91 -16.41 1.31
C PRO A 399 -32.50 -17.65 2.08
N LEU A 400 -32.16 -18.74 1.37
CA LEU A 400 -31.67 -19.97 1.98
C LEU A 400 -30.36 -19.76 2.74
N LEU A 401 -29.36 -19.18 2.07
CA LEU A 401 -28.05 -18.90 2.68
C LEU A 401 -28.19 -18.04 3.94
N LEU A 402 -28.99 -16.98 3.86
CA LEU A 402 -29.20 -16.10 4.99
C LEU A 402 -29.94 -16.79 6.14
N ALA A 403 -30.91 -17.65 5.84
CA ALA A 403 -31.64 -18.41 6.87
C ALA A 403 -30.71 -19.43 7.56
N MET A 404 -29.88 -20.13 6.80
CA MET A 404 -28.86 -21.05 7.36
C MET A 404 -27.88 -20.32 8.26
N LEU A 405 -27.32 -19.18 7.77
CA LEU A 405 -26.39 -18.36 8.54
C LEU A 405 -27.04 -17.76 9.80
N ALA A 406 -28.33 -17.44 9.72
CA ALA A 406 -29.08 -16.90 10.86
C ALA A 406 -29.37 -17.94 11.95
N SER A 407 -29.38 -19.21 11.60
CA SER A 407 -29.83 -20.33 12.47
C SER A 407 -28.72 -21.16 13.10
N GLN A 408 -27.47 -21.05 12.59
CA GLN A 408 -26.39 -21.96 12.98
C GLN A 408 -25.06 -21.25 13.22
N ASP A 409 -24.26 -21.80 14.15
CA ASP A 409 -22.88 -21.38 14.41
C ASP A 409 -21.84 -21.97 13.42
N ALA A 410 -22.27 -22.64 12.36
CA ALA A 410 -21.38 -23.24 11.38
C ALA A 410 -20.59 -22.18 10.59
N SER A 411 -19.40 -22.53 10.11
CA SER A 411 -18.58 -21.60 9.33
C SER A 411 -19.34 -21.15 8.08
N ALA A 412 -19.44 -19.85 7.90
CA ALA A 412 -20.15 -19.23 6.76
C ALA A 412 -19.58 -19.70 5.41
N GLN A 413 -18.31 -20.05 5.36
CA GLN A 413 -17.64 -20.53 4.14
C GLN A 413 -18.12 -21.91 3.72
N ASP A 414 -18.27 -22.83 4.68
CA ASP A 414 -18.73 -24.20 4.36
C ASP A 414 -20.17 -24.21 3.87
N MET A 415 -21.04 -23.41 4.49
CA MET A 415 -22.42 -23.25 4.06
C MET A 415 -22.55 -22.55 2.71
N ALA A 416 -21.80 -21.47 2.48
CA ALA A 416 -21.80 -20.77 1.21
C ALA A 416 -21.31 -21.66 0.06
N ALA A 417 -20.25 -22.45 0.31
CA ALA A 417 -19.72 -23.40 -0.67
C ALA A 417 -20.76 -24.49 -1.00
N LEU A 418 -21.42 -25.04 0.00
CA LEU A 418 -22.43 -26.07 -0.17
C LEU A 418 -23.65 -25.57 -0.95
N VAL A 419 -24.15 -24.37 -0.61
CA VAL A 419 -25.27 -23.77 -1.33
C VAL A 419 -24.89 -23.46 -2.78
N ASN A 420 -23.72 -22.88 -3.03
CA ASN A 420 -23.27 -22.57 -4.39
C ASN A 420 -23.03 -23.82 -5.26
N ASP A 421 -22.59 -24.92 -4.68
CA ASP A 421 -22.28 -26.16 -5.41
C ASP A 421 -23.53 -27.01 -5.70
N ARG A 422 -24.52 -27.05 -4.79
CA ARG A 422 -25.62 -28.04 -4.82
C ARG A 422 -27.04 -27.46 -4.82
N TRP A 423 -27.20 -26.16 -4.92
CA TRP A 423 -28.52 -25.52 -4.82
C TRP A 423 -29.56 -26.07 -5.79
N ASP A 424 -29.14 -26.49 -6.99
CA ASP A 424 -30.01 -26.99 -8.05
C ASP A 424 -30.35 -28.50 -7.95
N GLN A 425 -29.61 -29.23 -7.12
CA GLN A 425 -29.79 -30.69 -6.94
C GLN A 425 -30.47 -31.04 -5.60
N GLY A 426 -30.53 -30.03 -4.69
CA GLY A 426 -30.90 -30.25 -3.33
C GLY A 426 -29.77 -30.93 -2.50
N PHE A 427 -29.83 -30.77 -1.20
CA PHE A 427 -28.85 -31.36 -0.28
C PHE A 427 -29.43 -31.46 1.13
N VAL A 428 -28.73 -32.22 1.98
CA VAL A 428 -28.97 -32.26 3.44
C VAL A 428 -27.66 -31.86 4.12
N TYR A 429 -27.76 -30.95 5.07
CA TYR A 429 -26.65 -30.48 5.91
C TYR A 429 -27.04 -30.69 7.37
N GLU A 430 -26.23 -31.41 8.11
CA GLU A 430 -26.48 -31.74 9.51
C GLU A 430 -25.35 -31.19 10.39
N THR A 431 -25.72 -30.54 11.47
CA THR A 431 -24.86 -30.14 12.59
C THR A 431 -25.30 -30.85 13.86
N GLU A 432 -24.57 -30.66 14.96
CA GLU A 432 -24.97 -31.23 16.25
C GLU A 432 -26.36 -30.75 16.70
N ASP A 433 -26.72 -29.50 16.40
CA ASP A 433 -27.92 -28.86 16.90
C ASP A 433 -29.06 -28.75 15.89
N ALA A 434 -28.79 -28.88 14.59
CA ALA A 434 -29.80 -28.67 13.56
C ALA A 434 -29.55 -29.47 12.28
N ARG A 435 -30.66 -29.79 11.60
CA ARG A 435 -30.70 -30.42 10.29
C ARG A 435 -31.35 -29.50 9.29
N THR A 436 -30.62 -29.17 8.19
CA THR A 436 -31.15 -28.40 7.08
C THR A 436 -31.31 -29.32 5.88
N SER A 437 -32.50 -29.38 5.31
CA SER A 437 -32.76 -30.10 4.06
C SER A 437 -33.27 -29.12 2.99
N VAL A 438 -32.71 -29.28 1.78
CA VAL A 438 -33.06 -28.49 0.63
C VAL A 438 -33.51 -29.42 -0.48
N THR A 439 -34.69 -29.16 -1.04
CA THR A 439 -35.24 -29.90 -2.17
C THR A 439 -35.53 -28.92 -3.30
N VAL A 440 -35.01 -29.19 -4.49
CA VAL A 440 -35.22 -28.37 -5.69
C VAL A 440 -35.71 -29.28 -6.82
N THR A 441 -36.76 -28.86 -7.49
CA THR A 441 -37.22 -29.48 -8.72
C THR A 441 -37.43 -28.44 -9.80
N CYS A 442 -36.80 -28.67 -10.94
CA CYS A 442 -36.93 -27.81 -12.12
C CYS A 442 -37.36 -28.67 -13.32
N TYR A 443 -38.28 -28.20 -14.13
CA TYR A 443 -38.61 -28.77 -15.41
C TYR A 443 -38.73 -27.67 -16.47
N GLY A 444 -38.32 -27.94 -17.70
CA GLY A 444 -38.32 -26.97 -18.80
C GLY A 444 -37.30 -25.82 -18.67
N TYR A 445 -36.44 -25.86 -17.66
CA TYR A 445 -35.33 -24.90 -17.47
C TYR A 445 -33.96 -25.57 -17.63
N VAL A 446 -33.04 -24.86 -18.22
CA VAL A 446 -31.60 -25.16 -18.17
C VAL A 446 -30.95 -24.35 -17.05
N VAL A 447 -30.17 -25.02 -16.21
CA VAL A 447 -29.49 -24.41 -15.07
C VAL A 447 -28.16 -23.83 -15.51
N ASP A 448 -27.98 -22.51 -15.41
CA ASP A 448 -26.68 -21.86 -15.51
C ASP A 448 -26.13 -21.58 -14.10
N ARG A 449 -25.25 -22.48 -13.63
CA ARG A 449 -24.62 -22.36 -12.31
C ARG A 449 -23.69 -21.18 -12.19
N SER A 450 -23.12 -20.68 -13.30
CA SER A 450 -22.16 -19.58 -13.28
C SER A 450 -22.84 -18.25 -12.96
N THR A 451 -24.08 -18.08 -13.37
CA THR A 451 -24.87 -16.88 -13.15
C THR A 451 -25.96 -17.04 -12.08
N GLY A 452 -26.20 -18.28 -11.63
CA GLY A 452 -27.32 -18.61 -10.75
C GLY A 452 -28.70 -18.39 -11.40
N MET A 453 -28.78 -18.62 -12.73
CA MET A 453 -29.99 -18.43 -13.52
C MET A 453 -30.59 -19.76 -13.96
N LEU A 454 -31.92 -19.77 -14.04
CA LEU A 454 -32.72 -20.76 -14.75
C LEU A 454 -33.19 -20.17 -16.08
N ILE A 455 -32.75 -20.72 -17.20
CA ILE A 455 -33.07 -20.23 -18.53
C ILE A 455 -34.16 -21.15 -19.10
N SER A 456 -35.29 -20.61 -19.54
CA SER A 456 -36.37 -21.42 -20.09
C SER A 456 -35.97 -22.07 -21.43
N HIS A 457 -36.23 -23.36 -21.56
CA HIS A 457 -35.97 -24.12 -22.77
C HIS A 457 -37.31 -24.56 -23.43
N ASP A 458 -38.35 -24.78 -22.63
CA ASP A 458 -39.63 -25.28 -23.07
C ASP A 458 -40.76 -24.27 -22.79
N ALA A 459 -41.83 -24.34 -23.58
CA ALA A 459 -43.02 -23.47 -23.40
C ALA A 459 -43.76 -23.72 -22.08
N SER A 460 -43.57 -24.89 -21.45
CA SER A 460 -44.02 -25.16 -20.09
C SER A 460 -42.84 -25.41 -19.20
N CYS A 461 -42.60 -24.46 -18.31
CA CYS A 461 -41.49 -24.58 -17.36
C CYS A 461 -42.00 -24.29 -15.93
N GLY A 462 -41.38 -24.97 -14.98
CA GLY A 462 -41.69 -24.80 -13.55
C GLY A 462 -40.48 -25.03 -12.69
N PHE A 463 -40.50 -24.33 -11.56
CA PHE A 463 -39.49 -24.39 -10.54
C PHE A 463 -40.15 -24.49 -9.18
N THR A 464 -39.71 -25.46 -8.38
CA THR A 464 -40.13 -25.56 -6.98
C THR A 464 -38.88 -25.74 -6.11
N ALA A 465 -38.75 -24.93 -5.10
CA ALA A 465 -37.73 -25.05 -4.09
C ALA A 465 -38.34 -25.00 -2.69
N ALA A 466 -37.86 -25.91 -1.86
CA ALA A 466 -38.24 -25.94 -0.45
C ALA A 466 -36.97 -26.14 0.39
N PHE A 467 -36.89 -25.44 1.51
CA PHE A 467 -35.94 -25.78 2.54
C PHE A 467 -36.64 -25.88 3.90
N ASP A 468 -36.13 -26.81 4.69
CA ASP A 468 -36.54 -27.03 6.08
C ASP A 468 -35.31 -27.02 6.96
N ILE A 469 -35.32 -26.16 7.98
CA ILE A 469 -34.30 -26.14 9.06
C ILE A 469 -35.02 -26.61 10.30
N VAL A 470 -34.53 -27.72 10.90
CA VAL A 470 -35.15 -28.35 12.09
C VAL A 470 -34.06 -28.46 13.16
N TRP A 471 -34.36 -27.95 14.34
CA TRP A 471 -33.48 -28.10 15.51
C TRP A 471 -33.79 -29.39 16.26
N ASN A 472 -32.75 -30.04 16.74
CA ASN A 472 -32.85 -31.33 17.51
C ASN A 472 -33.32 -31.09 18.93
#